data_79e25c2f48f671d6748b18532241421f
#
_entry.id   79e25c2f48f671d6748b18532241421f
#
_cell.length_a   1.000
_cell.length_b   1.000
_cell.length_c   1.000
_cell.angle_alpha   90.00
_cell.angle_beta   90.00
_cell.angle_gamma   90.00
#
_symmetry.space_group_name_H-M   'P 1'
#
loop_
_entity.id
_entity.type
_entity.pdbx_description
1 polymer ?
#
loop_
_entity_poly.entity_id
_entity_poly.type
_entity_poly.pdbx_seq_one_letter_code
_entity_poly.pdbx_strand_id
1 'polypeptide(L)'
;MVKERRSKIQIFFDIVTAVIDDAQNNESVSPTRIQIKCNTSYDKLTKYLEEMEKRGMIEKGKSITVTERGMEFHKDYSRINEL
;
A
#
# COMPACT_ATOMS: atom_id res chain seq x y z
N MET A 1 8.67 -12.93 -17.79
CA MET A 1 7.51 -12.33 -17.11
C MET A 1 7.50 -12.70 -15.64
N VAL A 2 7.37 -11.71 -14.79
CA VAL A 2 7.34 -11.97 -13.35
C VAL A 2 5.92 -12.33 -12.93
N LYS A 3 5.79 -13.50 -12.33
CA LYS A 3 4.51 -13.96 -11.83
C LYS A 3 4.35 -13.47 -10.39
N GLU A 4 3.19 -12.88 -10.10
CA GLU A 4 2.90 -12.39 -8.76
C GLU A 4 2.76 -13.57 -7.81
N ARG A 5 3.63 -13.66 -6.82
CA ARG A 5 3.62 -14.76 -5.84
C ARG A 5 3.29 -14.31 -4.43
N ARG A 6 3.16 -13.00 -4.25
CA ARG A 6 2.85 -12.47 -2.93
C ARG A 6 1.40 -12.75 -2.58
N SER A 7 1.13 -13.01 -1.31
CA SER A 7 -0.25 -13.09 -0.85
C SER A 7 -0.87 -11.71 -0.88
N LYS A 8 -2.21 -11.66 -0.84
CA LYS A 8 -2.91 -10.38 -0.81
C LYS A 8 -2.47 -9.54 0.40
N ILE A 9 -2.28 -10.18 1.55
CA ILE A 9 -1.83 -9.49 2.76
C ILE A 9 -0.45 -8.88 2.56
N GLN A 10 0.46 -9.63 1.95
CA GLN A 10 1.80 -9.13 1.66
C GLN A 10 1.73 -7.92 0.72
N ILE A 11 0.88 -7.98 -0.28
CA ILE A 11 0.71 -6.87 -1.22
C ILE A 11 0.17 -5.65 -0.51
N PHE A 12 -0.82 -5.81 0.37
CA PHE A 12 -1.36 -4.70 1.15
C PHE A 12 -0.28 -4.07 2.02
N PHE A 13 0.54 -4.89 2.66
CA PHE A 13 1.66 -4.41 3.46
C PHE A 13 2.64 -3.61 2.60
N ASP A 14 2.98 -4.13 1.43
CA ASP A 14 3.90 -3.46 0.52
C ASP A 14 3.34 -2.11 0.07
N ILE A 15 2.04 -2.04 -0.20
CA ILE A 15 1.39 -0.79 -0.60
C ILE A 15 1.42 0.23 0.54
N VAL A 16 1.09 -0.20 1.76
CA VAL A 16 1.13 0.71 2.91
C VAL A 16 2.55 1.24 3.12
N THR A 17 3.54 0.35 3.04
CA THR A 17 4.95 0.74 3.17
C THR A 17 5.32 1.78 2.11
N ALA A 18 4.91 1.53 0.87
CA ALA A 18 5.21 2.44 -0.24
C ALA A 18 4.55 3.81 -0.03
N VAL A 19 3.30 3.83 0.46
CA VAL A 19 2.61 5.09 0.72
C VAL A 19 3.31 5.88 1.82
N ILE A 20 3.70 5.20 2.90
CA ILE A 20 4.42 5.86 4.00
C ILE A 20 5.73 6.45 3.50
N ASP A 21 6.48 5.67 2.74
CA ASP A 21 7.77 6.11 2.20
C ASP A 21 7.59 7.28 1.23
N ASP A 22 6.62 7.19 0.33
CA ASP A 22 6.38 8.24 -0.64
C ASP A 22 5.94 9.54 0.04
N ALA A 23 5.15 9.45 1.10
CA ALA A 23 4.67 10.61 1.84
C ALA A 23 5.80 11.34 2.55
N GLN A 24 6.87 10.64 2.91
CA GLN A 24 8.03 11.27 3.55
C GLN A 24 8.86 12.08 2.58
N ASN A 25 8.78 11.75 1.30
CA ASN A 25 9.64 12.35 0.29
C ASN A 25 8.91 13.28 -0.68
N ASN A 26 7.59 13.33 -0.63
CA ASN A 26 6.78 14.12 -1.55
C ASN A 26 5.60 14.75 -0.80
N GLU A 27 5.11 15.86 -1.34
CA GLU A 27 3.96 16.55 -0.73
C GLU A 27 2.67 15.74 -0.88
N SER A 28 2.57 14.98 -1.96
CA SER A 28 1.40 14.16 -2.19
C SER A 28 1.83 12.79 -2.71
N VAL A 29 1.02 11.79 -2.43
CA VAL A 29 1.28 10.41 -2.83
C VAL A 29 0.46 10.11 -4.08
N SER A 30 1.12 9.66 -5.15
CA SER A 30 0.44 9.34 -6.40
C SER A 30 0.44 7.84 -6.65
N PRO A 31 -0.64 7.32 -7.28
CA PRO A 31 -0.69 5.90 -7.62
C PRO A 31 0.45 5.45 -8.52
N THR A 32 0.90 6.31 -9.42
CA THR A 32 1.97 5.97 -10.35
C THR A 32 3.27 5.63 -9.61
N ARG A 33 3.64 6.44 -8.63
CA ARG A 33 4.84 6.18 -7.86
C ARG A 33 4.69 4.93 -6.99
N ILE A 34 3.49 4.71 -6.45
CA ILE A 34 3.23 3.50 -5.65
C ILE A 34 3.33 2.27 -6.53
N GLN A 35 2.81 2.33 -7.76
CA GLN A 35 2.92 1.23 -8.72
C GLN A 35 4.37 0.82 -8.93
N ILE A 36 5.23 1.79 -9.14
CA ILE A 36 6.65 1.53 -9.38
C ILE A 36 7.31 0.92 -8.14
N LYS A 37 7.02 1.48 -6.97
CA LYS A 37 7.61 0.98 -5.71
C LYS A 37 7.16 -0.44 -5.38
N CYS A 38 5.92 -0.78 -5.70
CA CYS A 38 5.37 -2.10 -5.40
C CYS A 38 5.61 -3.13 -6.51
N ASN A 39 6.15 -2.69 -7.64
CA ASN A 39 6.44 -3.56 -8.76
C ASN A 39 5.21 -4.35 -9.21
N THR A 40 4.10 -3.64 -9.42
CA THR A 40 2.84 -4.24 -9.85
C THR A 40 2.27 -3.45 -11.02
N SER A 41 1.26 -3.99 -11.68
CA SER A 41 0.60 -3.27 -12.76
C SER A 41 -0.34 -2.22 -12.22
N TYR A 42 -0.63 -1.20 -13.01
CA TYR A 42 -1.54 -0.14 -12.61
C TYR A 42 -2.95 -0.68 -12.35
N ASP A 43 -3.40 -1.60 -13.21
CA ASP A 43 -4.73 -2.21 -13.05
C ASP A 43 -4.86 -2.97 -11.75
N LYS A 44 -3.84 -3.76 -11.41
CA LYS A 44 -3.84 -4.49 -10.14
C LYS A 44 -3.78 -3.54 -8.96
N LEU A 45 -2.93 -2.51 -9.07
CA LEU A 45 -2.80 -1.55 -7.99
C LEU A 45 -4.12 -0.84 -7.70
N THR A 46 -4.84 -0.39 -8.75
CA THR A 46 -6.12 0.28 -8.54
C THR A 46 -7.12 -0.62 -7.84
N LYS A 47 -7.16 -1.89 -8.19
CA LYS A 47 -8.06 -2.84 -7.53
C LYS A 47 -7.71 -3.02 -6.06
N TYR A 48 -6.42 -3.15 -5.76
CA TYR A 48 -5.98 -3.28 -4.36
C TYR A 48 -6.28 -2.00 -3.57
N LEU A 49 -6.05 -0.84 -4.16
CA LEU A 49 -6.34 0.42 -3.48
C LEU A 49 -7.83 0.56 -3.17
N GLU A 50 -8.69 0.17 -4.11
CA GLU A 50 -10.14 0.19 -3.89
C GLU A 50 -10.53 -0.72 -2.73
N GLU A 51 -9.96 -1.92 -2.69
CA GLU A 51 -10.25 -2.86 -1.61
C GLU A 51 -9.75 -2.33 -0.27
N MET A 52 -8.54 -1.77 -0.25
CA MET A 52 -7.98 -1.22 0.97
C MET A 52 -8.79 -0.04 1.48
N GLU A 53 -9.30 0.77 0.57
CA GLU A 53 -10.17 1.89 0.94
C GLU A 53 -11.46 1.38 1.57
N LYS A 54 -12.07 0.35 1.00
CA LYS A 54 -13.27 -0.26 1.54
C LYS A 54 -13.05 -0.85 2.93
N ARG A 55 -11.85 -1.35 3.18
CA ARG A 55 -11.48 -1.92 4.47
C ARG A 55 -11.07 -0.83 5.48
N GLY A 56 -11.04 0.41 5.05
CA GLY A 56 -10.69 1.52 5.93
C GLY A 56 -9.20 1.64 6.20
N MET A 57 -8.35 1.06 5.39
CA MET A 57 -6.89 1.09 5.57
C MET A 57 -6.24 2.31 4.94
N ILE A 58 -6.84 2.84 3.89
CA ILE A 58 -6.36 4.05 3.23
C ILE A 58 -7.54 4.95 2.88
N GLU A 59 -7.22 6.20 2.63
CA GLU A 59 -8.18 7.17 2.10
C GLU A 59 -7.62 7.74 0.80
N LYS A 60 -8.47 7.85 -0.20
CA LYS A 60 -8.12 8.43 -1.50
C LYS A 60 -8.79 9.79 -1.63
N GLY A 61 -8.00 10.82 -1.72
CA GLY A 61 -8.46 12.17 -1.95
C GLY A 61 -7.51 12.82 -2.93
N LYS A 62 -7.04 14.02 -2.62
CA LYS A 62 -6.01 14.66 -3.42
C LYS A 62 -4.71 13.87 -3.36
N SER A 63 -4.54 13.08 -2.31
CA SER A 63 -3.37 12.26 -2.08
C SER A 63 -3.84 10.97 -1.41
N ILE A 64 -3.09 9.89 -1.60
CA ILE A 64 -3.37 8.65 -0.89
C ILE A 64 -2.77 8.76 0.51
N THR A 65 -3.58 8.51 1.52
CA THR A 65 -3.13 8.55 2.91
C THR A 65 -3.45 7.24 3.61
N VAL A 66 -2.60 6.84 4.55
CA VAL A 66 -2.83 5.65 5.36
C VAL A 66 -3.61 6.06 6.60
N THR A 67 -4.70 5.34 6.87
CA THR A 67 -5.52 5.59 8.04
C THR A 67 -4.87 4.99 9.28
N GLU A 68 -5.44 5.28 10.45
CA GLU A 68 -4.98 4.67 11.69
C GLU A 68 -5.06 3.14 11.60
N ARG A 69 -6.14 2.62 11.02
CA ARG A 69 -6.29 1.17 10.82
C ARG A 69 -5.21 0.61 9.92
N GLY A 70 -4.86 1.33 8.86
CA GLY A 70 -3.78 0.92 7.97
C GLY A 70 -2.43 0.91 8.67
N MET A 71 -2.18 1.88 9.53
CA MET A 71 -0.94 1.94 10.30
C MET A 71 -0.87 0.80 11.30
N GLU A 72 -1.97 0.45 11.95
CA GLU A 72 -2.01 -0.69 12.86
C GLU A 72 -1.72 -1.99 12.14
N PHE A 73 -2.32 -2.17 10.96
CA PHE A 73 -2.06 -3.34 10.14
C PHE A 73 -0.56 -3.43 9.79
N HIS A 74 0.02 -2.33 9.38
CA HIS A 74 1.43 -2.28 9.00
C HIS A 74 2.32 -2.65 10.18
N LYS A 75 2.03 -2.10 11.33
CA LYS A 75 2.78 -2.38 12.55
C LYS A 75 2.69 -3.85 12.95
N ASP A 76 1.48 -4.39 12.94
CA ASP A 76 1.27 -5.79 13.34
C ASP A 76 1.95 -6.76 12.38
N TYR A 77 1.84 -6.51 11.10
CA TYR A 77 2.47 -7.36 10.10
C TYR A 77 3.99 -7.31 10.19
N SER A 78 4.54 -6.12 10.44
CA SER A 78 5.99 -5.97 10.61
C SER A 78 6.49 -6.78 11.80
N ARG A 79 5.74 -6.77 12.90
CA ARG A 79 6.13 -7.52 14.12
C ARG A 79 6.14 -9.01 13.87
N ILE A 80 5.14 -9.52 13.16
CA ILE A 80 5.06 -10.95 12.85
C ILE A 80 6.26 -11.37 12.00
N ASN A 81 6.65 -10.53 11.06
CA ASN A 81 7.75 -10.88 10.15
C ASN A 81 9.14 -10.73 10.78
N GLU A 82 9.24 -10.10 11.93
CA GLU A 82 10.50 -9.98 12.65
C GLU A 82 10.82 -11.20 13.52
N LEU A 83 9.86 -12.08 13.70
CA LEU A 83 10.05 -13.26 14.56
C LEU A 83 10.88 -14.36 13.89
#